data_04d15e3bc6261bf40b7d96026bdc5575
#
_entry.id   04d15e3bc6261bf40b7d96026bdc5575
#
_cell.length_a   1.000
_cell.length_b   1.000
_cell.length_c   1.000
_cell.angle_alpha   90.00
_cell.angle_beta   90.00
_cell.angle_gamma   90.00
#
_symmetry.space_group_name_H-M   'P 1'
#
loop_
_entity.id
_entity.type
_entity.pdbx_description
1 polymer ?
#
loop_
_entity_poly.entity_id
_entity_poly.type
_entity_poly.pdbx_seq_one_letter_code
_entity_poly.pdbx_strand_id
1 'polypeptide(L)'
;MEFTAQQIAAFLQGEVIGDPNVRVSDLAKIEEGHEGALSFLANPKYTEYVYSTQSSIVLIDKSIELEGEVKATLVKVADARAAMGMLLNMVQAALNPKKQGIEQPSFIDASVSVPADAYVGAFAYLAKGVTIGEGSQIYPQVYLGENVKVGKNCIIYAGVKVYHDCVIGDNCILHSGCVIGADGFGFAPVNGEYQKISQIGNVILEGDNEIGANTTIDRATMGHTVIGHGTKLDNLVQIGHNVVTKDNNIFCSQVGVAGTTKIGSWNTFAGQVGVAGQCTIGDQNTFGAQSGIPGNIGSGNTLMGYPVIPAREWARQAVYLKRLPDMQTDIQKLKKELAK
;
A
#
# COMPACT_ATOMS: atom_id res chain seq x y z
N MET A 1 -7.85 -8.79 -25.50
CA MET A 1 -8.32 -10.15 -25.16
C MET A 1 -9.83 -10.10 -25.11
N GLU A 2 -10.50 -11.15 -25.54
CA GLU A 2 -11.96 -11.18 -25.51
C GLU A 2 -12.42 -12.33 -24.61
N PHE A 3 -13.41 -12.07 -23.74
CA PHE A 3 -13.95 -13.05 -22.82
C PHE A 3 -15.47 -13.06 -22.87
N THR A 4 -16.09 -14.25 -22.76
CA THR A 4 -17.53 -14.35 -22.63
C THR A 4 -17.98 -14.20 -21.15
N ALA A 5 -19.25 -13.84 -20.92
CA ALA A 5 -19.83 -13.77 -19.58
C ALA A 5 -19.68 -15.12 -18.84
N GLN A 6 -19.84 -16.23 -19.53
CA GLN A 6 -19.66 -17.57 -18.97
C GLN A 6 -18.21 -17.83 -18.52
N GLN A 7 -17.21 -17.40 -19.31
CA GLN A 7 -15.80 -17.55 -18.95
C GLN A 7 -15.44 -16.71 -17.73
N ILE A 8 -15.92 -15.46 -17.68
CA ILE A 8 -15.73 -14.56 -16.53
C ILE A 8 -16.37 -15.14 -15.27
N ALA A 9 -17.62 -15.60 -15.38
CA ALA A 9 -18.31 -16.20 -14.26
C ALA A 9 -17.61 -17.47 -13.76
N ALA A 10 -17.15 -18.34 -14.66
CA ALA A 10 -16.40 -19.54 -14.29
C ALA A 10 -15.10 -19.21 -13.55
N PHE A 11 -14.34 -18.21 -14.01
CA PHE A 11 -13.10 -17.75 -13.38
C PHE A 11 -13.35 -17.16 -11.97
N LEU A 12 -14.43 -16.39 -11.81
CA LEU A 12 -14.78 -15.69 -10.58
C LEU A 12 -15.69 -16.49 -9.63
N GLN A 13 -16.05 -17.73 -9.99
CA GLN A 13 -17.04 -18.55 -9.28
C GLN A 13 -18.37 -17.81 -9.10
N GLY A 14 -18.77 -17.08 -10.14
CA GLY A 14 -19.98 -16.27 -10.20
C GLY A 14 -21.13 -16.98 -10.93
N GLU A 15 -22.28 -16.32 -10.96
CA GLU A 15 -23.49 -16.76 -11.66
C GLU A 15 -23.86 -15.75 -12.76
N VAL A 16 -24.17 -16.25 -13.96
CA VAL A 16 -24.60 -15.42 -15.10
C VAL A 16 -26.10 -15.24 -15.08
N ILE A 17 -26.58 -14.00 -15.18
CA ILE A 17 -27.98 -13.63 -15.43
C ILE A 17 -28.05 -12.86 -16.75
N GLY A 18 -28.68 -13.44 -17.75
CA GLY A 18 -28.72 -12.92 -19.13
C GLY A 18 -28.04 -13.85 -20.11
N ASP A 19 -27.44 -13.30 -21.18
CA ASP A 19 -26.79 -14.10 -22.21
C ASP A 19 -25.36 -14.53 -21.81
N PRO A 20 -25.09 -15.84 -21.62
CA PRO A 20 -23.77 -16.32 -21.23
C PRO A 20 -22.71 -16.17 -22.32
N ASN A 21 -23.12 -15.96 -23.57
CA ASN A 21 -22.23 -15.85 -24.74
C ASN A 21 -21.84 -14.43 -25.09
N VAL A 22 -22.42 -13.43 -24.41
CA VAL A 22 -22.04 -12.03 -24.61
C VAL A 22 -20.55 -11.84 -24.35
N ARG A 23 -19.88 -11.07 -25.21
CA ARG A 23 -18.43 -10.90 -25.19
C ARG A 23 -18.03 -9.50 -24.80
N VAL A 24 -16.91 -9.40 -24.12
CA VAL A 24 -16.26 -8.14 -23.75
C VAL A 24 -14.77 -8.20 -24.04
N SER A 25 -14.23 -7.08 -24.48
CA SER A 25 -12.79 -6.92 -24.76
C SER A 25 -12.20 -5.70 -24.05
N ASP A 26 -13.03 -4.90 -23.40
CA ASP A 26 -12.67 -3.64 -22.75
C ASP A 26 -13.29 -3.54 -21.34
N LEU A 27 -12.75 -2.61 -20.56
CA LEU A 27 -13.20 -2.28 -19.20
C LEU A 27 -13.63 -0.81 -19.16
N ALA A 28 -14.81 -0.55 -18.59
CA ALA A 28 -15.32 0.82 -18.46
C ALA A 28 -15.91 1.05 -17.07
N LYS A 29 -15.91 2.31 -16.61
CA LYS A 29 -16.71 2.70 -15.48
C LYS A 29 -18.18 2.50 -15.82
N ILE A 30 -19.02 2.18 -14.82
CA ILE A 30 -20.42 1.85 -15.06
C ILE A 30 -21.20 3.01 -15.70
N GLU A 31 -20.86 4.27 -15.36
CA GLU A 31 -21.43 5.48 -15.94
C GLU A 31 -20.93 5.79 -17.36
N GLU A 32 -19.80 5.24 -17.76
CA GLU A 32 -19.17 5.42 -19.08
C GLU A 32 -19.25 4.15 -19.94
N GLY A 33 -20.09 3.19 -19.54
CA GLY A 33 -20.21 1.88 -20.17
C GLY A 33 -20.63 1.97 -21.64
N HIS A 34 -20.06 1.10 -22.47
CA HIS A 34 -20.34 0.96 -23.90
C HIS A 34 -20.41 -0.50 -24.32
N GLU A 35 -20.90 -0.77 -25.52
CA GLU A 35 -20.96 -2.12 -26.08
C GLU A 35 -19.55 -2.74 -26.16
N GLY A 36 -19.42 -3.99 -25.72
CA GLY A 36 -18.14 -4.69 -25.61
C GLY A 36 -17.35 -4.42 -24.33
N ALA A 37 -17.86 -3.55 -23.44
CA ALA A 37 -17.23 -3.27 -22.16
C ALA A 37 -17.77 -4.14 -21.03
N LEU A 38 -16.89 -4.46 -20.07
CA LEU A 38 -17.19 -4.97 -18.72
C LEU A 38 -17.15 -3.82 -17.74
N SER A 39 -18.19 -3.66 -16.94
CA SER A 39 -18.24 -2.74 -15.80
C SER A 39 -18.48 -3.49 -14.49
N PHE A 40 -18.40 -2.80 -13.35
CA PHE A 40 -18.71 -3.40 -12.05
C PHE A 40 -19.50 -2.47 -11.15
N LEU A 41 -20.36 -3.05 -10.30
CA LEU A 41 -21.13 -2.38 -9.27
C LEU A 41 -20.83 -3.03 -7.91
N ALA A 42 -19.99 -2.38 -7.11
CA ALA A 42 -19.66 -2.78 -5.73
C ALA A 42 -20.18 -1.77 -4.68
N ASN A 43 -20.51 -0.55 -5.09
CA ASN A 43 -21.01 0.48 -4.17
C ASN A 43 -22.48 0.78 -4.49
N PRO A 44 -23.40 0.57 -3.54
CA PRO A 44 -24.84 0.80 -3.74
C PRO A 44 -25.22 2.22 -4.21
N LYS A 45 -24.35 3.22 -3.96
CA LYS A 45 -24.57 4.60 -4.45
C LYS A 45 -24.60 4.73 -5.98
N TYR A 46 -24.03 3.75 -6.69
CA TYR A 46 -23.96 3.71 -8.15
C TYR A 46 -24.99 2.77 -8.76
N THR A 47 -25.94 2.25 -7.97
CA THR A 47 -26.96 1.30 -8.46
C THR A 47 -27.81 1.87 -9.59
N GLU A 48 -28.08 3.17 -9.61
CA GLU A 48 -28.85 3.82 -10.67
C GLU A 48 -28.22 3.66 -12.05
N TYR A 49 -26.89 3.61 -12.12
CA TYR A 49 -26.16 3.47 -13.39
C TYR A 49 -26.29 2.07 -14.00
N VAL A 50 -26.66 1.04 -13.23
CA VAL A 50 -26.84 -0.31 -13.79
C VAL A 50 -28.00 -0.38 -14.80
N TYR A 51 -29.00 0.47 -14.62
CA TYR A 51 -30.17 0.54 -15.51
C TYR A 51 -29.92 1.36 -16.78
N SER A 52 -28.94 2.26 -16.77
CA SER A 52 -28.64 3.18 -17.88
C SER A 52 -27.35 2.84 -18.63
N THR A 53 -26.44 2.04 -18.03
CA THR A 53 -25.19 1.68 -18.67
C THR A 53 -25.39 0.97 -20.02
N GLN A 54 -24.47 1.22 -20.94
CA GLN A 54 -24.39 0.49 -22.22
C GLN A 54 -23.35 -0.63 -22.18
N SER A 55 -22.77 -0.91 -21.02
CA SER A 55 -21.84 -2.04 -20.85
C SER A 55 -22.51 -3.35 -21.18
N SER A 56 -21.80 -4.22 -21.89
CA SER A 56 -22.32 -5.54 -22.28
C SER A 56 -22.42 -6.49 -21.09
N ILE A 57 -21.48 -6.39 -20.13
CA ILE A 57 -21.46 -7.19 -18.89
C ILE A 57 -21.26 -6.26 -17.68
N VAL A 58 -21.95 -6.54 -16.59
CA VAL A 58 -21.74 -5.87 -15.30
C VAL A 58 -21.48 -6.92 -14.20
N LEU A 59 -20.33 -6.82 -13.53
CA LEU A 59 -20.08 -7.55 -12.28
C LEU A 59 -20.85 -6.89 -11.14
N ILE A 60 -21.56 -7.69 -10.36
CA ILE A 60 -22.39 -7.19 -9.26
C ILE A 60 -22.29 -8.10 -8.04
N ASP A 61 -22.31 -7.52 -6.83
CA ASP A 61 -22.42 -8.29 -5.61
C ASP A 61 -23.72 -9.08 -5.53
N LYS A 62 -23.66 -10.33 -5.09
CA LYS A 62 -24.86 -11.19 -4.89
C LYS A 62 -25.86 -10.58 -3.94
N SER A 63 -25.42 -9.73 -3.01
CA SER A 63 -26.26 -9.04 -2.02
C SER A 63 -27.05 -7.87 -2.58
N ILE A 64 -26.74 -7.39 -3.78
CA ILE A 64 -27.46 -6.27 -4.39
C ILE A 64 -28.70 -6.81 -5.12
N GLU A 65 -29.86 -6.41 -4.65
CA GLU A 65 -31.14 -6.67 -5.29
C GLU A 65 -31.47 -5.51 -6.24
N LEU A 66 -31.85 -5.84 -7.48
CA LEU A 66 -32.20 -4.85 -8.50
C LEU A 66 -33.72 -4.87 -8.70
N GLU A 67 -34.35 -3.70 -8.64
CA GLU A 67 -35.80 -3.54 -8.74
C GLU A 67 -36.33 -3.37 -10.18
N GLY A 68 -35.43 -3.18 -11.16
CA GLY A 68 -35.77 -2.89 -12.56
C GLY A 68 -35.13 -3.84 -13.57
N GLU A 69 -35.57 -3.74 -14.82
CA GLU A 69 -34.97 -4.46 -15.94
C GLU A 69 -33.59 -3.90 -16.28
N VAL A 70 -32.61 -4.79 -16.41
CA VAL A 70 -31.22 -4.45 -16.76
C VAL A 70 -30.92 -5.01 -18.14
N LYS A 71 -30.40 -4.16 -19.03
CA LYS A 71 -30.05 -4.57 -20.41
C LYS A 71 -28.76 -5.39 -20.47
N ALA A 72 -27.81 -5.06 -19.60
CA ALA A 72 -26.53 -5.74 -19.53
C ALA A 72 -26.67 -7.18 -19.00
N THR A 73 -25.83 -8.07 -19.46
CA THR A 73 -25.67 -9.39 -18.82
C THR A 73 -24.96 -9.18 -17.48
N LEU A 74 -25.54 -9.72 -16.40
CA LEU A 74 -24.97 -9.62 -15.05
C LEU A 74 -24.12 -10.86 -14.73
N VAL A 75 -23.01 -10.65 -14.08
CA VAL A 75 -22.23 -11.70 -13.42
C VAL A 75 -22.25 -11.42 -11.93
N LYS A 76 -23.03 -12.21 -11.18
CA LYS A 76 -23.17 -12.11 -9.73
C LYS A 76 -22.02 -12.84 -9.02
N VAL A 77 -21.30 -12.12 -8.18
CA VAL A 77 -20.15 -12.61 -7.40
C VAL A 77 -20.31 -12.29 -5.92
N ALA A 78 -19.52 -12.94 -5.07
CA ALA A 78 -19.56 -12.68 -3.61
C ALA A 78 -19.11 -11.26 -3.26
N ASP A 79 -18.10 -10.75 -3.96
CA ASP A 79 -17.54 -9.40 -3.80
C ASP A 79 -17.10 -8.90 -5.18
N ALA A 80 -17.83 -7.94 -5.75
CA ALA A 80 -17.57 -7.42 -7.09
C ALA A 80 -16.26 -6.60 -7.16
N ARG A 81 -15.84 -5.99 -6.06
CA ARG A 81 -14.58 -5.25 -6.01
C ARG A 81 -13.38 -6.20 -6.04
N ALA A 82 -13.40 -7.24 -5.21
CA ALA A 82 -12.37 -8.28 -5.22
C ALA A 82 -12.33 -9.00 -6.58
N ALA A 83 -13.48 -9.34 -7.15
CA ALA A 83 -13.61 -9.98 -8.46
C ALA A 83 -13.01 -9.12 -9.57
N MET A 84 -13.29 -7.81 -9.59
CA MET A 84 -12.68 -6.88 -10.54
C MET A 84 -11.15 -6.83 -10.36
N GLY A 85 -10.66 -6.78 -9.12
CA GLY A 85 -9.23 -6.85 -8.83
C GLY A 85 -8.58 -8.11 -9.40
N MET A 86 -9.20 -9.27 -9.27
CA MET A 86 -8.71 -10.54 -9.85
C MET A 86 -8.64 -10.48 -11.38
N LEU A 87 -9.65 -9.92 -12.05
CA LEU A 87 -9.64 -9.74 -13.50
C LEU A 87 -8.56 -8.76 -13.96
N LEU A 88 -8.41 -7.63 -13.27
CA LEU A 88 -7.35 -6.66 -13.56
C LEU A 88 -5.96 -7.28 -13.44
N ASN A 89 -5.73 -8.08 -12.39
CA ASN A 89 -4.46 -8.80 -12.20
C ASN A 89 -4.21 -9.81 -13.32
N MET A 90 -5.24 -10.53 -13.77
CA MET A 90 -5.13 -11.46 -14.90
C MET A 90 -4.78 -10.71 -16.20
N VAL A 91 -5.46 -9.61 -16.48
CA VAL A 91 -5.19 -8.76 -17.66
C VAL A 91 -3.77 -8.18 -17.58
N GLN A 92 -3.39 -7.67 -16.42
CA GLN A 92 -2.04 -7.13 -16.18
C GLN A 92 -0.94 -8.17 -16.43
N ALA A 93 -1.12 -9.39 -15.92
CA ALA A 93 -0.17 -10.48 -16.14
C ALA A 93 -0.04 -10.87 -17.61
N ALA A 94 -1.13 -10.81 -18.35
CA ALA A 94 -1.14 -11.11 -19.79
C ALA A 94 -0.53 -9.97 -20.64
N LEU A 95 -0.73 -8.72 -20.25
CA LEU A 95 -0.13 -7.54 -20.92
C LEU A 95 1.36 -7.39 -20.60
N ASN A 96 1.79 -7.80 -19.42
CA ASN A 96 3.16 -7.69 -18.92
C ASN A 96 3.70 -9.06 -18.49
N PRO A 97 3.97 -9.96 -19.45
CA PRO A 97 4.51 -11.27 -19.12
C PRO A 97 5.87 -11.14 -18.42
N LYS A 98 6.13 -12.04 -17.47
CA LYS A 98 7.42 -12.08 -16.79
C LYS A 98 8.54 -12.22 -17.79
N LYS A 99 9.56 -11.36 -17.67
CA LYS A 99 10.79 -11.44 -18.45
C LYS A 99 11.69 -12.54 -17.89
N GLN A 100 12.66 -12.98 -18.69
CA GLN A 100 13.68 -13.94 -18.28
C GLN A 100 15.05 -13.55 -18.84
N GLY A 101 16.12 -14.01 -18.18
CA GLY A 101 17.48 -13.81 -18.62
C GLY A 101 18.11 -12.52 -18.10
N ILE A 102 19.31 -12.23 -18.60
CA ILE A 102 20.15 -11.13 -18.13
C ILE A 102 20.42 -10.17 -19.28
N GLU A 103 19.97 -8.93 -19.15
CA GLU A 103 20.29 -7.85 -20.10
C GLU A 103 21.68 -7.27 -19.84
N GLN A 104 22.37 -6.80 -20.88
CA GLN A 104 23.69 -6.20 -20.79
C GLN A 104 23.64 -4.71 -21.22
N PRO A 105 24.53 -3.84 -20.67
CA PRO A 105 25.51 -4.16 -19.64
C PRO A 105 24.88 -4.26 -18.24
N SER A 106 25.29 -5.25 -17.43
CA SER A 106 24.96 -5.38 -16.02
C SER A 106 26.18 -5.89 -15.27
N PHE A 107 26.30 -5.54 -13.99
CA PHE A 107 27.34 -6.10 -13.12
C PHE A 107 26.74 -7.15 -12.19
N ILE A 108 27.26 -8.36 -12.26
CA ILE A 108 26.86 -9.48 -11.40
C ILE A 108 28.15 -10.10 -10.86
N ASP A 109 28.35 -10.04 -9.54
CA ASP A 109 29.50 -10.63 -8.90
C ASP A 109 29.56 -12.14 -9.18
N ALA A 110 30.80 -12.69 -9.31
CA ALA A 110 30.98 -14.10 -9.63
C ALA A 110 30.41 -15.09 -8.61
N SER A 111 30.13 -14.64 -7.39
CA SER A 111 29.45 -15.45 -6.35
C SER A 111 27.95 -15.57 -6.52
N VAL A 112 27.33 -14.77 -7.41
CA VAL A 112 25.88 -14.69 -7.58
C VAL A 112 25.40 -15.67 -8.65
N SER A 113 24.45 -16.54 -8.28
CA SER A 113 23.76 -17.40 -9.23
C SER A 113 22.35 -16.85 -9.49
N VAL A 114 22.07 -16.53 -10.75
CA VAL A 114 20.73 -16.05 -11.18
C VAL A 114 19.91 -17.25 -11.64
N PRO A 115 18.72 -17.53 -11.07
CA PRO A 115 17.84 -18.59 -11.53
C PRO A 115 17.43 -18.41 -13.00
N ALA A 116 17.25 -19.51 -13.72
CA ALA A 116 16.93 -19.51 -15.15
C ALA A 116 15.59 -18.82 -15.50
N ASP A 117 14.65 -18.79 -14.57
CA ASP A 117 13.34 -18.17 -14.68
C ASP A 117 13.30 -16.74 -14.10
N ALA A 118 14.42 -16.24 -13.60
CA ALA A 118 14.55 -14.86 -13.12
C ALA A 118 14.99 -13.91 -14.27
N TYR A 119 14.78 -12.61 -14.02
CA TYR A 119 15.20 -11.55 -14.92
C TYR A 119 16.09 -10.55 -14.23
N VAL A 120 17.18 -10.13 -14.91
CA VAL A 120 18.05 -9.03 -14.49
C VAL A 120 18.18 -8.03 -15.64
N GLY A 121 17.68 -6.84 -15.42
CA GLY A 121 17.67 -5.74 -16.40
C GLY A 121 19.02 -5.05 -16.54
N ALA A 122 19.17 -4.33 -17.64
CA ALA A 122 20.41 -3.60 -17.95
C ALA A 122 20.79 -2.60 -16.86
N PHE A 123 22.09 -2.39 -16.65
CA PHE A 123 22.67 -1.52 -15.62
C PHE A 123 22.33 -1.92 -14.18
N ALA A 124 21.78 -3.10 -13.94
CA ALA A 124 21.67 -3.62 -12.58
C ALA A 124 23.05 -3.94 -12.02
N TYR A 125 23.22 -3.70 -10.70
CA TYR A 125 24.44 -4.02 -9.96
C TYR A 125 24.11 -4.99 -8.82
N LEU A 126 24.61 -6.21 -8.91
CA LEU A 126 24.44 -7.26 -7.92
C LEU A 126 25.80 -7.53 -7.27
N ALA A 127 25.97 -7.08 -6.02
CA ALA A 127 27.22 -7.20 -5.29
C ALA A 127 27.48 -8.64 -4.80
N LYS A 128 28.64 -8.85 -4.20
CA LYS A 128 29.07 -10.13 -3.66
C LYS A 128 28.07 -10.71 -2.67
N GLY A 129 27.78 -12.01 -2.79
CA GLY A 129 26.93 -12.74 -1.87
C GLY A 129 25.43 -12.49 -2.02
N VAL A 130 25.02 -11.73 -3.03
CA VAL A 130 23.58 -11.55 -3.34
C VAL A 130 22.96 -12.90 -3.71
N THR A 131 21.77 -13.17 -3.20
CA THR A 131 20.94 -14.31 -3.59
C THR A 131 19.63 -13.85 -4.18
N ILE A 132 19.15 -14.52 -5.24
CA ILE A 132 17.89 -14.22 -5.91
C ILE A 132 17.04 -15.49 -5.97
N GLY A 133 15.81 -15.40 -5.52
CA GLY A 133 14.84 -16.50 -5.61
C GLY A 133 14.23 -16.64 -7.01
N GLU A 134 13.73 -17.85 -7.28
CA GLU A 134 13.06 -18.22 -8.53
C GLU A 134 11.93 -17.24 -8.91
N GLY A 135 11.76 -16.98 -10.21
CA GLY A 135 10.70 -16.14 -10.76
C GLY A 135 10.80 -14.65 -10.45
N SER A 136 11.88 -14.20 -9.80
CA SER A 136 12.04 -12.79 -9.41
C SER A 136 12.51 -11.93 -10.60
N GLN A 137 12.03 -10.67 -10.63
CA GLN A 137 12.21 -9.71 -11.69
C GLN A 137 13.00 -8.51 -11.16
N ILE A 138 14.27 -8.41 -11.51
CA ILE A 138 15.16 -7.30 -11.15
C ILE A 138 15.26 -6.37 -12.35
N TYR A 139 14.58 -5.22 -12.26
CA TYR A 139 14.50 -4.27 -13.36
C TYR A 139 15.79 -3.43 -13.54
N PRO A 140 15.92 -2.67 -14.64
CA PRO A 140 17.13 -1.90 -14.90
C PRO A 140 17.53 -0.93 -13.78
N GLN A 141 18.85 -0.71 -13.60
CA GLN A 141 19.43 0.24 -12.64
C GLN A 141 19.16 -0.10 -11.16
N VAL A 142 18.73 -1.31 -10.86
CA VAL A 142 18.60 -1.78 -9.47
C VAL A 142 20.00 -1.99 -8.89
N TYR A 143 20.21 -1.56 -7.65
CA TYR A 143 21.40 -1.83 -6.86
C TYR A 143 21.07 -2.78 -5.70
N LEU A 144 21.72 -3.94 -5.68
CA LEU A 144 21.67 -4.87 -4.55
C LEU A 144 23.08 -4.94 -3.93
N GLY A 145 23.20 -4.44 -2.71
CA GLY A 145 24.42 -4.43 -1.92
C GLY A 145 24.88 -5.84 -1.49
N GLU A 146 26.06 -5.92 -0.88
CA GLU A 146 26.62 -7.20 -0.44
C GLU A 146 25.69 -7.99 0.47
N ASN A 147 25.62 -9.31 0.27
CA ASN A 147 24.83 -10.26 1.05
C ASN A 147 23.31 -10.00 1.07
N VAL A 148 22.78 -9.15 0.18
CA VAL A 148 21.32 -8.96 0.06
C VAL A 148 20.67 -10.27 -0.36
N LYS A 149 19.57 -10.62 0.31
CA LYS A 149 18.76 -11.80 -0.02
C LYS A 149 17.45 -11.34 -0.61
N VAL A 150 17.14 -11.79 -1.81
CA VAL A 150 15.84 -11.58 -2.48
C VAL A 150 15.13 -12.94 -2.58
N GLY A 151 13.94 -13.02 -2.05
CA GLY A 151 13.08 -14.19 -2.09
C GLY A 151 12.53 -14.50 -3.48
N LYS A 152 11.56 -15.40 -3.56
CA LYS A 152 10.92 -15.85 -4.80
C LYS A 152 9.84 -14.88 -5.26
N ASN A 153 9.62 -14.83 -6.57
CA ASN A 153 8.56 -14.05 -7.22
C ASN A 153 8.56 -12.56 -6.87
N CYS A 154 9.68 -11.99 -6.46
CA CYS A 154 9.79 -10.57 -6.18
C CYS A 154 9.80 -9.74 -7.47
N ILE A 155 9.24 -8.53 -7.41
CA ILE A 155 9.35 -7.54 -8.49
C ILE A 155 10.06 -6.32 -7.92
N ILE A 156 11.29 -6.09 -8.39
CA ILE A 156 12.11 -4.96 -7.95
C ILE A 156 12.25 -4.01 -9.13
N TYR A 157 11.45 -2.93 -9.12
CA TYR A 157 11.38 -1.98 -10.23
C TYR A 157 12.64 -1.13 -10.38
N ALA A 158 12.74 -0.46 -11.53
CA ALA A 158 13.92 0.28 -11.92
C ALA A 158 14.36 1.32 -10.88
N GLY A 159 15.68 1.39 -10.64
CA GLY A 159 16.27 2.38 -9.74
C GLY A 159 16.11 2.12 -8.25
N VAL A 160 15.53 1.00 -7.83
CA VAL A 160 15.48 0.57 -6.42
C VAL A 160 16.89 0.34 -5.88
N LYS A 161 17.14 0.71 -4.64
CA LYS A 161 18.41 0.51 -3.96
C LYS A 161 18.21 -0.27 -2.66
N VAL A 162 18.88 -1.42 -2.56
CA VAL A 162 18.88 -2.24 -1.35
C VAL A 162 20.32 -2.29 -0.83
N TYR A 163 20.52 -1.76 0.37
CA TYR A 163 21.83 -1.75 1.02
C TYR A 163 22.20 -3.15 1.54
N HIS A 164 23.49 -3.33 1.89
CA HIS A 164 24.06 -4.60 2.31
C HIS A 164 23.29 -5.28 3.45
N ASP A 165 23.35 -6.62 3.48
CA ASP A 165 22.79 -7.51 4.50
C ASP A 165 21.25 -7.45 4.67
N CYS A 166 20.53 -6.69 3.85
CA CYS A 166 19.07 -6.62 3.90
C CYS A 166 18.41 -7.88 3.31
N VAL A 167 17.22 -8.21 3.82
CA VAL A 167 16.44 -9.39 3.40
C VAL A 167 15.10 -8.94 2.85
N ILE A 168 14.79 -9.36 1.63
CA ILE A 168 13.51 -9.18 0.97
C ILE A 168 12.86 -10.57 0.88
N GLY A 169 11.77 -10.78 1.60
CA GLY A 169 11.00 -12.03 1.58
C GLY A 169 10.32 -12.29 0.24
N ASP A 170 9.61 -13.39 0.14
CA ASP A 170 8.94 -13.81 -1.09
C ASP A 170 7.79 -12.86 -1.49
N ASN A 171 7.47 -12.81 -2.78
CA ASN A 171 6.35 -12.07 -3.37
C ASN A 171 6.36 -10.54 -3.07
N CYS A 172 7.50 -9.96 -2.75
CA CYS A 172 7.59 -8.52 -2.50
C CYS A 172 7.60 -7.73 -3.82
N ILE A 173 6.95 -6.57 -3.81
CA ILE A 173 6.97 -5.58 -4.88
C ILE A 173 7.63 -4.32 -4.35
N LEU A 174 8.75 -3.90 -4.96
CA LEU A 174 9.46 -2.67 -4.63
C LEU A 174 9.37 -1.71 -5.80
N HIS A 175 8.65 -0.60 -5.64
CA HIS A 175 8.48 0.39 -6.69
C HIS A 175 9.69 1.30 -6.85
N SER A 176 9.79 1.92 -8.03
CA SER A 176 10.97 2.71 -8.45
C SER A 176 11.41 3.75 -7.44
N GLY A 177 12.71 3.83 -7.24
CA GLY A 177 13.34 4.83 -6.37
C GLY A 177 13.24 4.55 -4.88
N CYS A 178 12.57 3.48 -4.43
CA CYS A 178 12.59 3.15 -3.00
C CYS A 178 13.99 2.74 -2.54
N VAL A 179 14.31 3.02 -1.27
CA VAL A 179 15.61 2.74 -0.66
C VAL A 179 15.41 1.92 0.60
N ILE A 180 16.00 0.73 0.61
CA ILE A 180 15.92 -0.21 1.73
C ILE A 180 17.27 -0.30 2.41
N GLY A 181 17.33 0.02 3.71
CA GLY A 181 18.51 -0.16 4.53
C GLY A 181 19.52 0.98 4.51
N ALA A 182 19.10 2.22 4.14
CA ALA A 182 19.91 3.40 4.42
C ALA A 182 20.12 3.58 5.92
N ASP A 183 21.16 4.31 6.32
CA ASP A 183 21.45 4.56 7.74
C ASP A 183 20.29 5.31 8.41
N GLY A 184 19.90 4.83 9.59
CA GLY A 184 18.96 5.53 10.45
C GLY A 184 19.52 6.88 10.94
N PHE A 185 18.63 7.80 11.30
CA PHE A 185 18.95 9.13 11.79
C PHE A 185 19.40 9.06 13.26
N GLY A 186 20.68 8.76 13.46
CA GLY A 186 21.29 8.64 14.79
C GLY A 186 22.49 9.58 14.95
N PHE A 187 22.37 10.56 15.87
CA PHE A 187 23.43 11.50 16.20
C PHE A 187 23.48 11.77 17.71
N ALA A 188 24.68 11.91 18.27
CA ALA A 188 24.91 12.30 19.66
C ALA A 188 25.55 13.68 19.72
N PRO A 189 25.08 14.59 20.58
CA PRO A 189 25.75 15.87 20.81
C PRO A 189 27.00 15.64 21.67
N VAL A 190 28.17 15.90 21.13
CA VAL A 190 29.48 15.79 21.79
C VAL A 190 30.25 17.06 21.56
N ASN A 191 30.63 17.73 22.63
CA ASN A 191 31.40 18.99 22.58
C ASN A 191 30.82 20.08 21.68
N GLY A 192 29.47 20.16 21.60
CA GLY A 192 28.76 21.17 20.79
C GLY A 192 28.58 20.82 19.32
N GLU A 193 28.97 19.60 18.90
CA GLU A 193 28.80 19.08 17.56
C GLU A 193 27.99 17.78 17.54
N TYR A 194 27.35 17.49 16.41
CA TYR A 194 26.64 16.22 16.23
C TYR A 194 27.60 15.16 15.67
N GLN A 195 27.88 14.14 16.46
CA GLN A 195 28.63 12.97 16.03
C GLN A 195 27.67 11.87 15.55
N LYS A 196 27.92 11.32 14.35
CA LYS A 196 27.11 10.24 13.80
C LYS A 196 27.26 8.96 14.63
N ILE A 197 26.13 8.33 14.92
CA ILE A 197 26.07 6.99 15.48
C ILE A 197 25.96 6.00 14.30
N SER A 198 26.95 5.11 14.17
CA SER A 198 26.98 4.09 13.11
C SER A 198 25.77 3.17 13.21
N GLN A 199 25.22 2.82 12.05
CA GLN A 199 24.06 1.94 11.91
C GLN A 199 24.55 0.60 11.34
N ILE A 200 24.64 -0.44 12.17
CA ILE A 200 25.24 -1.74 11.82
C ILE A 200 24.21 -2.87 11.66
N GLY A 201 22.95 -2.59 11.88
CA GLY A 201 21.85 -3.52 11.64
C GLY A 201 21.43 -3.56 10.17
N ASN A 202 20.28 -4.16 9.90
CA ASN A 202 19.74 -4.27 8.55
C ASN A 202 18.23 -4.08 8.53
N VAL A 203 17.59 -4.34 7.36
CA VAL A 203 16.14 -4.37 7.16
C VAL A 203 15.71 -5.77 6.75
N ILE A 204 14.58 -6.23 7.26
CA ILE A 204 13.89 -7.46 6.87
C ILE A 204 12.46 -7.12 6.43
N LEU A 205 12.13 -7.45 5.18
CA LEU A 205 10.75 -7.53 4.69
C LEU A 205 10.34 -9.00 4.73
N GLU A 206 9.29 -9.34 5.48
CA GLU A 206 8.97 -10.76 5.74
C GLU A 206 8.27 -11.47 4.57
N GLY A 207 7.69 -10.72 3.65
CA GLY A 207 7.07 -11.26 2.44
C GLY A 207 5.71 -10.65 2.13
N ASP A 208 5.24 -10.84 0.90
CA ASP A 208 4.00 -10.24 0.37
C ASP A 208 3.88 -8.73 0.64
N ASN A 209 5.00 -8.04 0.80
CA ASN A 209 5.06 -6.60 1.00
C ASN A 209 5.01 -5.85 -0.33
N GLU A 210 4.36 -4.69 -0.32
CA GLU A 210 4.43 -3.75 -1.43
C GLU A 210 4.95 -2.41 -0.92
N ILE A 211 6.04 -1.93 -1.52
CA ILE A 211 6.76 -0.73 -1.10
C ILE A 211 6.68 0.30 -2.21
N GLY A 212 5.97 1.39 -1.97
CA GLY A 212 5.70 2.47 -2.91
C GLY A 212 6.94 3.23 -3.38
N ALA A 213 6.77 3.99 -4.45
CA ALA A 213 7.87 4.75 -5.05
C ALA A 213 8.48 5.77 -4.09
N ASN A 214 9.80 5.87 -4.09
CA ASN A 214 10.59 6.77 -3.24
C ASN A 214 10.33 6.61 -1.72
N THR A 215 9.80 5.48 -1.30
CA THR A 215 9.69 5.12 0.12
C THR A 215 11.06 4.72 0.65
N THR A 216 11.36 5.11 1.88
CA THR A 216 12.64 4.84 2.53
C THR A 216 12.43 4.07 3.83
N ILE A 217 13.21 3.00 4.02
CA ILE A 217 13.18 2.17 5.23
C ILE A 217 14.61 2.10 5.77
N ASP A 218 14.82 2.74 6.92
CA ASP A 218 16.14 2.82 7.55
C ASP A 218 16.54 1.49 8.18
N ARG A 219 17.83 1.16 8.11
CA ARG A 219 18.39 0.03 8.85
C ARG A 219 18.38 0.28 10.34
N ALA A 220 18.34 -0.76 11.11
CA ALA A 220 18.48 -0.67 12.56
C ALA A 220 19.90 -0.20 12.96
N THR A 221 19.99 0.50 14.08
CA THR A 221 21.29 0.78 14.73
C THR A 221 22.01 -0.53 15.06
N MET A 222 21.28 -1.46 15.68
CA MET A 222 21.68 -2.86 15.94
C MET A 222 20.45 -3.74 15.77
N GLY A 223 20.62 -4.97 15.31
CA GLY A 223 19.51 -5.89 15.02
C GLY A 223 18.81 -5.55 13.72
N HIS A 224 17.47 -5.48 13.73
CA HIS A 224 16.67 -5.39 12.51
C HIS A 224 15.58 -4.32 12.61
N THR A 225 15.37 -3.60 11.50
CA THR A 225 14.09 -2.96 11.19
C THR A 225 13.26 -4.00 10.45
N VAL A 226 12.04 -4.28 10.90
CA VAL A 226 11.23 -5.38 10.37
C VAL A 226 9.89 -4.87 9.87
N ILE A 227 9.56 -5.21 8.64
CA ILE A 227 8.24 -5.00 8.05
C ILE A 227 7.54 -6.36 7.95
N GLY A 228 6.51 -6.55 8.76
CA GLY A 228 5.73 -7.79 8.84
C GLY A 228 5.04 -8.15 7.53
N HIS A 229 4.69 -9.42 7.42
CA HIS A 229 4.10 -10.01 6.23
C HIS A 229 2.84 -9.25 5.75
N GLY A 230 2.67 -9.13 4.45
CA GLY A 230 1.47 -8.54 3.84
C GLY A 230 1.32 -7.02 4.01
N THR A 231 2.25 -6.34 4.67
CA THR A 231 2.21 -4.89 4.89
C THR A 231 2.39 -4.11 3.59
N LYS A 232 1.62 -3.04 3.42
CA LYS A 232 1.65 -2.15 2.26
C LYS A 232 2.10 -0.74 2.68
N LEU A 233 3.13 -0.25 2.05
CA LEU A 233 3.65 1.11 2.21
C LEU A 233 3.46 1.84 0.88
N ASP A 234 2.70 2.92 0.90
CA ASP A 234 2.47 3.77 -0.27
C ASP A 234 3.72 4.64 -0.57
N ASN A 235 3.60 5.51 -1.54
CA ASN A 235 4.70 6.37 -1.99
C ASN A 235 5.14 7.37 -0.90
N LEU A 236 6.45 7.65 -0.86
CA LEU A 236 7.03 8.65 0.04
C LEU A 236 6.86 8.38 1.54
N VAL A 237 6.69 7.12 1.92
CA VAL A 237 6.64 6.72 3.34
C VAL A 237 8.06 6.67 3.90
N GLN A 238 8.25 7.11 5.15
CA GLN A 238 9.50 6.97 5.91
C GLN A 238 9.31 6.02 7.08
N ILE A 239 10.08 4.96 7.13
CA ILE A 239 10.19 4.05 8.28
C ILE A 239 11.56 4.24 8.92
N GLY A 240 11.58 4.71 10.15
CA GLY A 240 12.80 4.94 10.92
C GLY A 240 13.48 3.65 11.42
N HIS A 241 14.70 3.79 11.90
CA HIS A 241 15.52 2.68 12.39
C HIS A 241 14.86 1.89 13.54
N ASN A 242 15.07 0.59 13.59
CA ASN A 242 14.54 -0.30 14.63
C ASN A 242 13.00 -0.31 14.76
N VAL A 243 12.27 0.16 13.76
CA VAL A 243 10.82 -0.03 13.70
C VAL A 243 10.53 -1.51 13.43
N VAL A 244 9.57 -2.05 14.18
CA VAL A 244 9.09 -3.42 13.98
C VAL A 244 7.57 -3.37 13.79
N THR A 245 7.10 -3.75 12.61
CA THR A 245 5.66 -3.96 12.38
C THR A 245 5.34 -5.44 12.39
N LYS A 246 4.15 -5.78 12.87
CA LYS A 246 3.50 -7.05 12.57
C LYS A 246 2.81 -6.98 11.20
N ASP A 247 1.91 -7.92 10.92
CA ASP A 247 1.38 -8.22 9.61
C ASP A 247 0.25 -7.28 9.15
N ASN A 248 0.07 -7.19 7.82
CA ASN A 248 -1.11 -6.60 7.17
C ASN A 248 -1.41 -5.15 7.54
N ASN A 249 -0.40 -4.34 7.78
CA ASN A 249 -0.57 -2.92 8.00
C ASN A 249 -0.61 -2.15 6.67
N ILE A 250 -1.32 -1.03 6.66
CA ILE A 250 -1.40 -0.10 5.53
C ILE A 250 -0.88 1.28 5.97
N PHE A 251 0.13 1.77 5.26
CA PHE A 251 0.67 3.12 5.43
C PHE A 251 0.45 3.88 4.13
N CYS A 252 -0.49 4.82 4.14
CA CYS A 252 -0.75 5.65 2.97
C CYS A 252 0.39 6.66 2.75
N SER A 253 0.33 7.38 1.62
CA SER A 253 1.40 8.29 1.19
C SER A 253 1.84 9.28 2.26
N GLN A 254 3.16 9.49 2.32
CA GLN A 254 3.82 10.44 3.21
C GLN A 254 3.67 10.16 4.72
N VAL A 255 3.31 8.95 5.11
CA VAL A 255 3.37 8.58 6.53
C VAL A 255 4.82 8.52 6.99
N GLY A 256 5.08 9.07 8.18
CA GLY A 256 6.39 9.03 8.83
C GLY A 256 6.32 8.27 10.17
N VAL A 257 7.12 7.23 10.32
CA VAL A 257 7.25 6.47 11.56
C VAL A 257 8.64 6.66 12.13
N ALA A 258 8.74 7.30 13.29
CA ALA A 258 10.03 7.52 13.95
C ALA A 258 10.58 6.23 14.58
N GLY A 259 11.89 6.23 14.81
CA GLY A 259 12.65 5.05 15.19
C GLY A 259 12.18 4.33 16.46
N THR A 260 12.49 3.04 16.53
CA THR A 260 12.25 2.15 17.68
C THR A 260 10.76 2.01 18.05
N THR A 261 9.86 2.23 17.11
CA THR A 261 8.41 2.07 17.28
C THR A 261 7.99 0.62 16.97
N LYS A 262 7.08 0.06 17.79
CA LYS A 262 6.49 -1.26 17.60
C LYS A 262 5.03 -1.12 17.18
N ILE A 263 4.65 -1.76 16.08
CA ILE A 263 3.31 -1.66 15.50
C ILE A 263 2.71 -3.06 15.39
N GLY A 264 1.51 -3.24 15.89
CA GLY A 264 0.72 -4.46 15.79
C GLY A 264 0.27 -4.76 14.36
N SER A 265 -0.74 -5.59 14.20
CA SER A 265 -1.28 -6.02 12.91
C SER A 265 -2.53 -5.23 12.52
N TRP A 266 -2.82 -5.16 11.20
CA TRP A 266 -4.07 -4.62 10.66
C TRP A 266 -4.34 -3.16 11.00
N ASN A 267 -3.30 -2.34 11.17
CA ASN A 267 -3.46 -0.91 11.34
C ASN A 267 -3.50 -0.20 9.99
N THR A 268 -4.30 0.88 9.92
CA THR A 268 -4.37 1.77 8.76
C THR A 268 -3.93 3.17 9.17
N PHE A 269 -2.85 3.65 8.58
CA PHE A 269 -2.35 5.01 8.72
C PHE A 269 -2.70 5.76 7.43
N ALA A 270 -3.65 6.68 7.49
CA ALA A 270 -4.01 7.51 6.34
C ALA A 270 -2.87 8.49 6.00
N GLY A 271 -3.00 9.19 4.86
CA GLY A 271 -1.91 10.04 4.36
C GLY A 271 -1.40 11.08 5.35
N GLN A 272 -0.08 11.25 5.37
CA GLN A 272 0.62 12.24 6.20
C GLN A 272 0.49 12.04 7.72
N VAL A 273 0.20 10.83 8.18
CA VAL A 273 0.24 10.52 9.61
C VAL A 273 1.69 10.51 10.08
N GLY A 274 1.95 11.16 11.23
CA GLY A 274 3.24 11.15 11.91
C GLY A 274 3.17 10.32 13.21
N VAL A 275 4.14 9.42 13.39
CA VAL A 275 4.25 8.57 14.58
C VAL A 275 5.53 8.93 15.34
N ALA A 276 5.39 9.31 16.62
CA ALA A 276 6.53 9.58 17.49
C ALA A 276 7.38 8.30 17.72
N GLY A 277 8.65 8.51 18.04
CA GLY A 277 9.56 7.39 18.31
C GLY A 277 9.29 6.67 19.63
N GLN A 278 9.80 5.44 19.73
CA GLN A 278 9.74 4.61 20.92
C GLN A 278 8.32 4.31 21.42
N CYS A 279 7.34 4.32 20.54
CA CYS A 279 5.94 4.04 20.82
C CYS A 279 5.60 2.56 20.59
N THR A 280 4.52 2.12 21.24
CA THR A 280 3.86 0.83 20.96
C THR A 280 2.44 1.11 20.49
N ILE A 281 2.10 0.65 19.27
CA ILE A 281 0.76 0.73 18.69
C ILE A 281 0.20 -0.68 18.63
N GLY A 282 -0.98 -0.88 19.18
CA GLY A 282 -1.68 -2.17 19.18
C GLY A 282 -2.20 -2.54 17.77
N ASP A 283 -3.12 -3.48 17.73
CA ASP A 283 -3.68 -4.01 16.50
C ASP A 283 -4.96 -3.27 16.09
N GLN A 284 -5.32 -3.33 14.79
CA GLN A 284 -6.63 -2.91 14.25
C GLN A 284 -7.00 -1.44 14.53
N ASN A 285 -6.03 -0.54 14.50
CA ASN A 285 -6.30 0.89 14.61
C ASN A 285 -6.42 1.55 13.24
N THR A 286 -7.24 2.59 13.16
CA THR A 286 -7.34 3.47 12.00
C THR A 286 -7.02 4.90 12.41
N PHE A 287 -6.03 5.51 11.75
CA PHE A 287 -5.62 6.89 11.98
C PHE A 287 -6.01 7.74 10.78
N GLY A 288 -6.79 8.80 11.02
CA GLY A 288 -7.20 9.75 9.98
C GLY A 288 -6.01 10.53 9.41
N ALA A 289 -6.20 11.08 8.20
CA ALA A 289 -5.13 11.82 7.53
C ALA A 289 -4.62 13.01 8.36
N GLN A 290 -3.32 13.31 8.23
CA GLN A 290 -2.63 14.39 8.93
C GLN A 290 -2.69 14.30 10.46
N SER A 291 -2.85 13.09 11.00
CA SER A 291 -2.87 12.86 12.45
C SER A 291 -1.46 12.72 13.01
N GLY A 292 -1.28 13.14 14.24
CA GLY A 292 -0.03 12.98 15.00
C GLY A 292 -0.22 12.06 16.19
N ILE A 293 0.57 10.99 16.25
CA ILE A 293 0.54 9.96 17.30
C ILE A 293 1.72 10.25 18.25
N PRO A 294 1.48 10.80 19.46
CA PRO A 294 2.55 11.26 20.35
C PRO A 294 3.09 10.16 21.26
N GLY A 295 2.51 8.97 21.30
CA GLY A 295 2.86 7.90 22.25
C GLY A 295 2.11 6.60 22.01
N ASN A 296 2.03 5.77 23.03
CA ASN A 296 1.43 4.43 22.97
C ASN A 296 -0.07 4.48 22.69
N ILE A 297 -0.53 3.60 21.80
CA ILE A 297 -1.96 3.43 21.44
C ILE A 297 -2.34 1.95 21.63
N GLY A 298 -3.45 1.69 22.30
CA GLY A 298 -4.04 0.35 22.40
C GLY A 298 -4.61 -0.14 21.06
N SER A 299 -5.34 -1.25 21.08
CA SER A 299 -5.93 -1.84 19.88
C SER A 299 -7.36 -1.35 19.63
N GLY A 300 -7.83 -1.45 18.34
CA GLY A 300 -9.24 -1.29 17.96
C GLY A 300 -9.75 0.15 17.93
N ASN A 301 -8.89 1.15 17.78
CA ASN A 301 -9.27 2.55 17.83
C ASN A 301 -9.43 3.16 16.43
N THR A 302 -10.34 4.13 16.32
CA THR A 302 -10.40 5.06 15.19
C THR A 302 -10.13 6.47 15.70
N LEU A 303 -8.96 6.99 15.36
CA LEU A 303 -8.39 8.23 15.91
C LEU A 303 -8.11 9.26 14.81
N MET A 304 -8.18 10.53 15.14
CA MET A 304 -7.90 11.64 14.23
C MET A 304 -7.39 12.86 14.98
N GLY A 305 -6.62 13.70 14.33
CA GLY A 305 -6.15 14.99 14.83
C GLY A 305 -4.70 14.96 15.35
N TYR A 306 -4.29 16.10 15.92
CA TYR A 306 -2.98 16.27 16.52
C TYR A 306 -3.10 17.00 17.86
N PRO A 307 -2.87 16.33 18.98
CA PRO A 307 -2.69 14.88 19.12
C PRO A 307 -3.94 14.10 18.70
N VAL A 308 -3.78 12.79 18.40
CA VAL A 308 -4.91 11.94 18.04
C VAL A 308 -5.89 11.77 19.19
N ILE A 309 -7.17 11.91 18.87
CA ILE A 309 -8.32 11.67 19.75
C ILE A 309 -9.37 10.83 18.97
N PRO A 310 -10.39 10.28 19.64
CA PRO A 310 -11.47 9.59 18.95
C PRO A 310 -12.05 10.43 17.82
N ALA A 311 -12.25 9.86 16.64
CA ALA A 311 -12.64 10.59 15.43
C ALA A 311 -13.98 11.32 15.60
N ARG A 312 -14.94 10.76 16.35
CA ARG A 312 -16.21 11.44 16.68
C ARG A 312 -16.01 12.69 17.53
N GLU A 313 -15.09 12.64 18.48
CA GLU A 313 -14.75 13.77 19.33
C GLU A 313 -14.05 14.86 18.52
N TRP A 314 -13.09 14.50 17.68
CA TRP A 314 -12.43 15.42 16.76
C TRP A 314 -13.43 16.14 15.84
N ALA A 315 -14.35 15.40 15.22
CA ALA A 315 -15.38 15.97 14.36
C ALA A 315 -16.28 16.98 15.12
N ARG A 316 -16.63 16.67 16.37
CA ARG A 316 -17.38 17.58 17.24
C ARG A 316 -16.59 18.86 17.57
N GLN A 317 -15.31 18.71 17.92
CA GLN A 317 -14.43 19.85 18.18
C GLN A 317 -14.29 20.74 16.95
N ALA A 318 -14.15 20.18 15.73
CA ALA A 318 -14.05 20.93 14.48
C ALA A 318 -15.31 21.80 14.23
N VAL A 319 -16.49 21.33 14.62
CA VAL A 319 -17.74 22.14 14.56
C VAL A 319 -17.69 23.31 15.54
N TYR A 320 -17.24 23.09 16.78
CA TYR A 320 -17.13 24.17 17.77
C TYR A 320 -16.07 25.20 17.38
N LEU A 321 -14.94 24.77 16.83
CA LEU A 321 -13.91 25.69 16.34
C LEU A 321 -14.47 26.69 15.30
N LYS A 322 -15.34 26.25 14.40
CA LYS A 322 -15.99 27.13 13.43
C LYS A 322 -16.94 28.15 14.08
N ARG A 323 -17.49 27.85 15.26
CA ARG A 323 -18.42 28.69 16.00
C ARG A 323 -17.75 29.61 17.02
N LEU A 324 -16.44 29.50 17.24
CA LEU A 324 -15.73 30.33 18.22
C LEU A 324 -15.96 31.84 18.02
N PRO A 325 -15.96 32.43 16.80
CA PRO A 325 -16.23 33.86 16.62
C PRO A 325 -17.64 34.23 17.10
N ASP A 326 -18.64 33.43 16.84
CA ASP A 326 -20.03 33.66 17.27
C ASP A 326 -20.13 33.54 18.79
N MET A 327 -19.54 32.51 19.38
CA MET A 327 -19.49 32.31 20.83
C MET A 327 -18.79 33.49 21.55
N GLN A 328 -17.71 34.02 20.97
CA GLN A 328 -17.03 35.20 21.49
C GLN A 328 -17.97 36.41 21.51
N THR A 329 -18.71 36.62 20.43
CA THR A 329 -19.67 37.72 20.29
C THR A 329 -20.76 37.60 21.32
N ASP A 330 -21.34 36.40 21.51
CA ASP A 330 -22.39 36.13 22.47
C ASP A 330 -21.89 36.34 23.91
N ILE A 331 -20.70 35.89 24.26
CA ILE A 331 -20.07 36.14 25.56
C ILE A 331 -19.90 37.66 25.82
N GLN A 332 -19.52 38.43 24.80
CA GLN A 332 -19.39 39.88 24.95
C GLN A 332 -20.72 40.58 25.18
N LYS A 333 -21.81 40.12 24.50
CA LYS A 333 -23.16 40.63 24.74
C LYS A 333 -23.65 40.33 26.16
N LEU A 334 -23.49 39.07 26.60
CA LEU A 334 -23.85 38.64 27.96
C LEU A 334 -23.10 39.47 29.05
N LYS A 335 -21.77 39.68 28.87
CA LYS A 335 -20.99 40.54 29.79
C LYS A 335 -21.53 41.98 29.87
N LYS A 336 -21.98 42.57 28.76
CA LYS A 336 -22.59 43.92 28.75
C LYS A 336 -23.97 43.95 29.43
N GLU A 337 -24.75 42.87 29.31
CA GLU A 337 -26.05 42.75 29.96
C GLU A 337 -25.92 42.59 31.47
N LEU A 338 -24.96 41.81 31.94
CA LEU A 338 -24.68 41.59 33.35
C LEU A 338 -24.03 42.80 34.06
N ALA A 339 -23.44 43.72 33.30
CA ALA A 339 -22.84 44.93 33.84
C ALA A 339 -23.80 46.13 33.92
N LYS A 340 -25.06 45.98 33.49
CA LYS A 340 -26.20 46.91 33.66
C LYS A 340 -27.02 46.57 34.91
#